data_cfbccf2851c94bef64e0c074770217fd
#
_entry.id   cfbccf2851c94bef64e0c074770217fd
#
_cell.length_a   1.000
_cell.length_b   1.000
_cell.length_c   1.000
_cell.angle_alpha   90.00
_cell.angle_beta   90.00
_cell.angle_gamma   90.00
#
_symmetry.space_group_name_H-M   'P 1'
#
loop_
_entity.id
_entity.type
_entity.pdbx_description
1 polymer ?
#
loop_
_entity_poly.entity_id
_entity_poly.type
_entity_poly.pdbx_seq_one_letter_code
_entity_poly.pdbx_strand_id
1 'polypeptide(L)'
;MKTRYLGKEKFQVSALGLGCMGMSFAYGGAETSQAINTIHTAMDMGVTFLDTAEVYGPFDNEVLVGKAIKGFRDKVQIATKFGFRILPTGQGLERMAGVDSRPAHIRESVEGSLKRLNVETIDLLYQHRVDPAVPVEEVVGTMADLVKEGKIRHIGLSEVSAQTLRRACKVHPIAAVQTEYSLWSREPEGDILHTCRELGVGFVPYSPLGRGFLTGTITDPGVLAADDFRRHLPRFQAKTMRKNQLLLERLQQVATRYDATLAQIALAWVMSKGEDIVP
;
A
#
# COMPACT_ATOMS: atom_id res chain seq x y z
N MET A 1 16.29 10.43 -5.98
CA MET A 1 15.06 10.56 -5.15
C MET A 1 15.45 11.00 -3.74
N LYS A 2 14.61 11.84 -3.05
CA LYS A 2 14.79 12.13 -1.62
C LYS A 2 14.38 10.92 -0.79
N THR A 3 14.85 10.85 0.46
CA THR A 3 14.44 9.83 1.43
C THR A 3 13.58 10.44 2.53
N ARG A 4 12.73 9.62 3.15
CA ARG A 4 11.92 9.94 4.33
C ARG A 4 12.06 8.83 5.37
N TYR A 5 11.60 9.10 6.58
CA TYR A 5 11.70 8.17 7.69
C TYR A 5 10.30 7.84 8.22
N LEU A 6 10.02 6.55 8.39
CA LEU A 6 8.77 6.05 8.96
C LEU A 6 9.01 5.59 10.40
N GLY A 7 8.12 6.00 11.29
CA GLY A 7 8.12 5.58 12.69
C GLY A 7 9.25 6.16 13.55
N LYS A 8 9.16 5.89 14.85
CA LYS A 8 10.19 6.31 15.84
C LYS A 8 11.55 5.67 15.61
N GLU A 9 11.56 4.47 15.03
CA GLU A 9 12.78 3.73 14.69
C GLU A 9 13.48 4.28 13.45
N LYS A 10 12.91 5.31 12.84
CA LYS A 10 13.43 6.00 11.65
C LYS A 10 13.73 5.04 10.49
N PHE A 11 12.78 4.15 10.19
CA PHE A 11 12.87 3.29 9.03
C PHE A 11 12.98 4.12 7.76
N GLN A 12 14.14 4.09 7.13
CA GLN A 12 14.46 4.91 5.96
C GLN A 12 13.89 4.28 4.69
N VAL A 13 13.16 5.07 3.91
CA VAL A 13 12.58 4.68 2.63
C VAL A 13 12.74 5.80 1.59
N SER A 14 12.57 5.51 0.31
CA SER A 14 12.40 6.58 -0.70
C SER A 14 11.15 7.41 -0.39
N ALA A 15 11.17 8.70 -0.71
CA ALA A 15 10.07 9.64 -0.42
C ALA A 15 8.77 9.32 -1.19
N LEU A 16 8.86 8.46 -2.21
CA LEU A 16 7.77 7.81 -2.92
C LEU A 16 7.97 6.31 -2.88
N GLY A 17 6.89 5.55 -2.67
CA GLY A 17 6.83 4.10 -2.83
C GLY A 17 6.22 3.69 -4.16
N LEU A 18 6.50 2.48 -4.59
CA LEU A 18 5.87 1.85 -5.74
C LEU A 18 4.90 0.77 -5.27
N GLY A 19 3.59 1.02 -5.45
CA GLY A 19 2.57 0.01 -5.24
C GLY A 19 2.54 -0.98 -6.40
N CYS A 20 2.78 -2.26 -6.11
CA CYS A 20 2.90 -3.30 -7.13
C CYS A 20 1.56 -3.99 -7.46
N MET A 21 0.47 -3.70 -6.74
CA MET A 21 -0.83 -4.38 -6.89
C MET A 21 -1.30 -4.46 -8.34
N GLY A 22 -1.30 -3.33 -9.06
CA GLY A 22 -1.82 -3.24 -10.42
C GLY A 22 -1.01 -4.01 -11.47
N MET A 23 0.15 -4.56 -11.10
CA MET A 23 1.00 -5.33 -12.02
C MET A 23 0.49 -6.76 -12.25
N SER A 24 -0.30 -7.30 -11.33
CA SER A 24 -0.83 -8.68 -11.42
C SER A 24 -2.26 -8.83 -10.91
N PHE A 25 -2.90 -7.74 -10.42
CA PHE A 25 -4.17 -7.84 -9.73
C PHE A 25 -5.01 -6.57 -9.87
N ALA A 26 -6.33 -6.72 -9.91
CA ALA A 26 -7.37 -5.70 -9.80
C ALA A 26 -7.49 -4.66 -10.94
N TYR A 27 -6.43 -4.34 -11.68
CA TYR A 27 -6.44 -3.32 -12.74
C TYR A 27 -6.16 -3.90 -14.13
N GLY A 28 -6.54 -5.16 -14.37
CA GLY A 28 -6.32 -5.86 -15.63
C GLY A 28 -4.94 -6.52 -15.78
N GLY A 29 -4.07 -6.36 -14.76
CA GLY A 29 -2.72 -6.93 -14.78
C GLY A 29 -1.79 -6.29 -15.83
N ALA A 30 -0.57 -6.78 -15.88
CA ALA A 30 0.44 -6.43 -16.88
C ALA A 30 1.25 -7.67 -17.24
N GLU A 31 1.87 -7.66 -18.44
CA GLU A 31 2.86 -8.68 -18.80
C GLU A 31 4.01 -8.68 -17.80
N THR A 32 4.44 -9.88 -17.36
CA THR A 32 5.48 -10.06 -16.34
C THR A 32 6.76 -9.27 -16.66
N SER A 33 7.19 -9.28 -17.91
CA SER A 33 8.38 -8.55 -18.35
C SER A 33 8.21 -7.04 -18.22
N GLN A 34 7.05 -6.51 -18.56
CA GLN A 34 6.73 -5.08 -18.42
C GLN A 34 6.70 -4.68 -16.94
N ALA A 35 6.09 -5.50 -16.09
CA ALA A 35 6.04 -5.24 -14.65
C ALA A 35 7.45 -5.22 -14.02
N ILE A 36 8.31 -6.18 -14.37
CA ILE A 36 9.70 -6.21 -13.91
C ILE A 36 10.46 -4.97 -14.39
N ASN A 37 10.33 -4.60 -15.65
CA ASN A 37 10.96 -3.39 -16.20
C ASN A 37 10.48 -2.12 -15.50
N THR A 38 9.20 -2.06 -15.13
CA THR A 38 8.66 -0.93 -14.36
C THR A 38 9.31 -0.83 -12.97
N ILE A 39 9.49 -1.96 -12.28
CA ILE A 39 10.17 -1.99 -10.97
C ILE A 39 11.63 -1.54 -11.14
N HIS A 40 12.35 -2.06 -12.13
CA HIS A 40 13.75 -1.69 -12.38
C HIS A 40 13.87 -0.20 -12.72
N THR A 41 13.02 0.32 -13.61
CA THR A 41 12.99 1.75 -13.95
C THR A 41 12.75 2.63 -12.70
N ALA A 42 11.80 2.22 -11.85
CA ALA A 42 11.54 2.93 -10.60
C ALA A 42 12.78 2.94 -9.67
N MET A 43 13.47 1.80 -9.55
CA MET A 43 14.71 1.69 -8.78
C MET A 43 15.82 2.58 -9.35
N ASP A 44 16.00 2.63 -10.66
CA ASP A 44 16.98 3.48 -11.34
C ASP A 44 16.68 4.98 -11.09
N MET A 45 15.41 5.33 -10.94
CA MET A 45 14.97 6.69 -10.54
C MET A 45 15.08 6.95 -9.04
N GLY A 46 15.51 5.95 -8.25
CA GLY A 46 15.69 6.02 -6.80
C GLY A 46 14.43 5.77 -5.98
N VAL A 47 13.37 5.19 -6.57
CA VAL A 47 12.20 4.69 -5.84
C VAL A 47 12.52 3.27 -5.38
N THR A 48 12.84 3.12 -4.09
CA THR A 48 13.32 1.85 -3.53
C THR A 48 12.33 1.19 -2.57
N PHE A 49 11.26 1.88 -2.19
CA PHE A 49 10.22 1.35 -1.33
C PHE A 49 9.14 0.67 -2.18
N LEU A 50 9.09 -0.67 -2.14
CA LEU A 50 8.18 -1.51 -2.92
C LEU A 50 7.08 -2.06 -2.02
N ASP A 51 5.82 -1.90 -2.42
CA ASP A 51 4.64 -2.33 -1.66
C ASP A 51 3.87 -3.42 -2.41
N THR A 52 3.73 -4.59 -1.77
CA THR A 52 2.95 -5.73 -2.26
C THR A 52 2.03 -6.29 -1.18
N ALA A 53 1.40 -7.44 -1.38
CA ALA A 53 0.65 -8.21 -0.40
C ALA A 53 0.43 -9.64 -0.87
N GLU A 54 0.29 -10.59 0.08
CA GLU A 54 -0.02 -11.99 -0.23
C GLU A 54 -1.31 -12.16 -1.04
N VAL A 55 -2.30 -11.30 -0.80
CA VAL A 55 -3.61 -11.37 -1.45
C VAL A 55 -3.59 -10.86 -2.89
N TYR A 56 -2.52 -10.20 -3.34
CA TYR A 56 -2.45 -9.68 -4.70
C TYR A 56 -2.14 -10.79 -5.71
N GLY A 57 -3.14 -11.12 -6.54
CA GLY A 57 -3.06 -12.11 -7.58
C GLY A 57 -3.45 -13.56 -7.27
N PRO A 58 -4.01 -14.01 -6.12
CA PRO A 58 -3.34 -14.13 -4.83
C PRO A 58 -2.03 -14.89 -4.94
N PHE A 59 -1.02 -14.37 -4.23
CA PHE A 59 0.39 -14.83 -4.18
C PHE A 59 1.27 -14.45 -5.36
N ASP A 60 0.71 -14.26 -6.57
CA ASP A 60 1.48 -14.02 -7.80
C ASP A 60 2.28 -12.72 -7.77
N ASN A 61 1.76 -11.69 -7.08
CA ASN A 61 2.44 -10.40 -6.98
C ASN A 61 3.74 -10.48 -6.18
N GLU A 62 3.76 -11.22 -5.07
CA GLU A 62 4.98 -11.42 -4.30
C GLU A 62 6.02 -12.23 -5.10
N VAL A 63 5.59 -13.23 -5.88
CA VAL A 63 6.49 -13.97 -6.80
C VAL A 63 7.06 -13.04 -7.86
N LEU A 64 6.24 -12.15 -8.43
CA LEU A 64 6.67 -11.15 -9.41
C LEU A 64 7.71 -10.19 -8.81
N VAL A 65 7.43 -9.62 -7.63
CA VAL A 65 8.36 -8.72 -6.93
C VAL A 65 9.65 -9.45 -6.59
N GLY A 66 9.56 -10.68 -6.07
CA GLY A 66 10.73 -11.52 -5.77
C GLY A 66 11.64 -11.75 -6.99
N LYS A 67 11.05 -11.97 -8.18
CA LYS A 67 11.82 -12.07 -9.43
C LYS A 67 12.49 -10.75 -9.78
N ALA A 68 11.79 -9.63 -9.66
CA ALA A 68 12.28 -8.31 -10.02
C ALA A 68 13.46 -7.85 -9.15
N ILE A 69 13.44 -8.19 -7.86
CA ILE A 69 14.50 -7.77 -6.90
C ILE A 69 15.69 -8.72 -6.81
N LYS A 70 15.67 -9.82 -7.58
CA LYS A 70 16.78 -10.78 -7.60
C LYS A 70 18.09 -10.08 -7.94
N GLY A 71 19.08 -10.14 -7.03
CA GLY A 71 20.36 -9.44 -7.16
C GLY A 71 20.33 -7.96 -6.73
N PHE A 72 19.18 -7.44 -6.28
CA PHE A 72 18.99 -6.05 -5.84
C PHE A 72 18.41 -5.93 -4.44
N ARG A 73 18.30 -7.04 -3.69
CA ARG A 73 17.62 -7.07 -2.37
C ARG A 73 18.11 -5.97 -1.41
N ASP A 74 19.41 -5.73 -1.38
CA ASP A 74 20.03 -4.75 -0.48
C ASP A 74 19.75 -3.29 -0.89
N LYS A 75 19.22 -3.07 -2.09
CA LYS A 75 18.91 -1.74 -2.62
C LYS A 75 17.46 -1.33 -2.43
N VAL A 76 16.61 -2.23 -1.93
CA VAL A 76 15.16 -1.99 -1.81
C VAL A 76 14.67 -2.26 -0.39
N GLN A 77 13.58 -1.58 -0.04
CA GLN A 77 12.78 -1.83 1.13
C GLN A 77 11.46 -2.46 0.68
N ILE A 78 11.13 -3.63 1.21
CA ILE A 78 9.95 -4.40 0.82
C ILE A 78 8.91 -4.31 1.91
N ALA A 79 7.73 -3.83 1.56
CA ALA A 79 6.52 -3.95 2.37
C ALA A 79 5.61 -5.02 1.78
N THR A 80 5.12 -5.93 2.63
CA THR A 80 4.04 -6.84 2.26
C THR A 80 2.99 -6.91 3.37
N LYS A 81 1.89 -7.61 3.13
CA LYS A 81 0.72 -7.60 4.01
C LYS A 81 0.14 -9.00 4.14
N PHE A 82 -0.28 -9.35 5.36
CA PHE A 82 -1.04 -10.56 5.70
C PHE A 82 -2.44 -10.22 6.19
N GLY A 83 -3.27 -11.20 6.37
CA GLY A 83 -4.49 -11.09 7.15
C GLY A 83 -5.78 -11.35 6.38
N PHE A 84 -5.74 -11.66 5.10
CA PHE A 84 -6.88 -12.22 4.39
C PHE A 84 -6.82 -13.75 4.40
N ARG A 85 -8.00 -14.37 4.59
CA ARG A 85 -8.16 -15.78 4.35
C ARG A 85 -8.29 -16.03 2.85
N ILE A 86 -7.29 -16.70 2.27
CA ILE A 86 -7.21 -16.95 0.84
C ILE A 86 -7.61 -18.40 0.58
N LEU A 87 -8.69 -18.60 -0.21
CA LEU A 87 -9.15 -19.93 -0.59
C LEU A 87 -8.18 -20.59 -1.58
N PRO A 88 -8.02 -21.92 -1.50
CA PRO A 88 -7.14 -22.67 -2.40
C PRO A 88 -7.64 -22.70 -3.84
N THR A 89 -8.94 -22.53 -4.06
CA THR A 89 -9.62 -22.58 -5.36
C THR A 89 -10.35 -21.28 -5.66
N GLY A 90 -10.69 -21.03 -6.92
CA GLY A 90 -11.29 -19.79 -7.41
C GLY A 90 -10.29 -18.91 -8.14
N GLN A 91 -10.72 -17.75 -8.62
CA GLN A 91 -9.89 -16.79 -9.34
C GLN A 91 -9.97 -15.39 -8.71
N GLY A 92 -8.85 -14.68 -8.69
CA GLY A 92 -8.79 -13.29 -8.28
C GLY A 92 -9.47 -13.01 -6.92
N LEU A 93 -10.44 -12.10 -6.92
CA LEU A 93 -11.17 -11.68 -5.71
C LEU A 93 -12.06 -12.76 -5.09
N GLU A 94 -12.51 -13.78 -5.87
CA GLU A 94 -13.33 -14.89 -5.36
C GLU A 94 -12.59 -15.73 -4.31
N ARG A 95 -11.25 -15.69 -4.34
CA ARG A 95 -10.42 -16.38 -3.35
C ARG A 95 -10.37 -15.67 -1.99
N MET A 96 -10.85 -14.43 -1.89
CA MET A 96 -10.86 -13.67 -0.64
C MET A 96 -12.08 -14.06 0.21
N ALA A 97 -11.85 -14.80 1.30
CA ALA A 97 -12.92 -15.35 2.15
C ALA A 97 -12.96 -14.73 3.57
N GLY A 98 -12.78 -13.41 3.64
CA GLY A 98 -12.74 -12.67 4.91
C GLY A 98 -11.33 -12.50 5.44
N VAL A 99 -11.22 -12.22 6.74
CA VAL A 99 -9.93 -11.95 7.42
C VAL A 99 -9.56 -13.06 8.39
N ASP A 100 -8.28 -13.25 8.64
CA ASP A 100 -7.72 -14.14 9.65
C ASP A 100 -6.40 -13.57 10.16
N SER A 101 -6.39 -13.11 11.41
CA SER A 101 -5.19 -12.59 12.08
C SER A 101 -4.79 -13.41 13.31
N ARG A 102 -5.20 -14.68 13.38
CA ARG A 102 -4.77 -15.58 14.45
C ARG A 102 -3.25 -15.82 14.36
N PRO A 103 -2.55 -15.95 15.50
CA PRO A 103 -1.08 -16.11 15.52
C PRO A 103 -0.54 -17.18 14.58
N ALA A 104 -1.19 -18.34 14.50
CA ALA A 104 -0.77 -19.42 13.62
C ALA A 104 -0.83 -19.01 12.13
N HIS A 105 -1.92 -18.31 11.72
CA HIS A 105 -2.08 -17.83 10.36
C HIS A 105 -1.08 -16.72 10.01
N ILE A 106 -0.82 -15.79 10.94
CA ILE A 106 0.21 -14.75 10.77
C ILE A 106 1.56 -15.39 10.44
N ARG A 107 1.97 -16.39 11.22
CA ARG A 107 3.24 -17.10 11.01
C ARG A 107 3.29 -17.83 9.67
N GLU A 108 2.23 -18.55 9.33
CA GLU A 108 2.11 -19.24 8.04
C GLU A 108 2.21 -18.27 6.86
N SER A 109 1.48 -17.14 6.92
CA SER A 109 1.49 -16.08 5.90
C SER A 109 2.90 -15.51 5.71
N VAL A 110 3.61 -15.22 6.81
CA VAL A 110 4.98 -14.67 6.75
C VAL A 110 5.96 -15.66 6.13
N GLU A 111 5.90 -16.92 6.52
CA GLU A 111 6.74 -17.97 5.91
C GLU A 111 6.45 -18.12 4.40
N GLY A 112 5.19 -18.02 4.03
CA GLY A 112 4.77 -18.02 2.63
C GLY A 112 5.33 -16.82 1.87
N SER A 113 5.22 -15.61 2.44
CA SER A 113 5.71 -14.36 1.83
C SER A 113 7.24 -14.36 1.67
N LEU A 114 7.99 -14.80 2.69
CA LEU A 114 9.45 -14.96 2.61
C LEU A 114 9.86 -15.87 1.44
N LYS A 115 9.17 -16.99 1.27
CA LYS A 115 9.43 -17.94 0.17
C LYS A 115 9.09 -17.34 -1.19
N ARG A 116 7.93 -16.69 -1.34
CA ARG A 116 7.50 -16.10 -2.62
C ARG A 116 8.35 -14.92 -3.04
N LEU A 117 8.70 -14.05 -2.11
CA LEU A 117 9.62 -12.93 -2.32
C LEU A 117 11.08 -13.38 -2.49
N ASN A 118 11.39 -14.62 -2.09
CA ASN A 118 12.74 -15.18 -2.06
C ASN A 118 13.72 -14.32 -1.26
N VAL A 119 13.34 -13.97 -0.04
CA VAL A 119 14.11 -13.16 0.91
C VAL A 119 14.14 -13.79 2.28
N GLU A 120 15.17 -13.52 3.06
CA GLU A 120 15.29 -14.00 4.44
C GLU A 120 14.54 -13.11 5.44
N THR A 121 14.36 -11.84 5.10
CA THR A 121 13.71 -10.83 5.97
C THR A 121 12.86 -9.87 5.16
N ILE A 122 11.64 -9.60 5.63
CA ILE A 122 10.73 -8.56 5.13
C ILE A 122 11.02 -7.26 5.89
N ASP A 123 11.16 -6.12 5.19
CA ASP A 123 11.48 -4.85 5.85
C ASP A 123 10.29 -4.28 6.61
N LEU A 124 9.07 -4.37 6.06
CA LEU A 124 7.86 -3.87 6.71
C LEU A 124 6.69 -4.85 6.47
N LEU A 125 6.11 -5.36 7.54
CA LEU A 125 4.94 -6.23 7.48
C LEU A 125 3.71 -5.49 7.99
N TYR A 126 2.64 -5.46 7.18
CA TYR A 126 1.36 -4.89 7.58
C TYR A 126 0.33 -5.97 7.93
N GLN A 127 -0.47 -5.72 8.97
CA GLN A 127 -1.81 -6.29 9.03
C GLN A 127 -2.68 -5.56 8.00
N HIS A 128 -3.17 -6.27 6.97
CA HIS A 128 -3.85 -5.67 5.81
C HIS A 128 -5.21 -5.09 6.16
N ARG A 129 -5.97 -5.79 7.01
CA ARG A 129 -7.25 -5.34 7.60
C ARG A 129 -7.36 -5.84 9.03
N VAL A 130 -8.01 -5.05 9.86
CA VAL A 130 -8.29 -5.45 11.25
C VAL A 130 -9.19 -6.68 11.25
N ASP A 131 -8.82 -7.69 12.01
CA ASP A 131 -9.66 -8.84 12.28
C ASP A 131 -10.43 -8.58 13.60
N PRO A 132 -11.75 -8.42 13.57
CA PRO A 132 -12.52 -8.15 14.77
C PRO A 132 -12.56 -9.32 15.75
N ALA A 133 -12.18 -10.52 15.31
CA ALA A 133 -12.14 -11.72 16.15
C ALA A 133 -10.84 -11.86 16.95
N VAL A 134 -9.79 -11.09 16.60
CA VAL A 134 -8.47 -11.17 17.25
C VAL A 134 -8.07 -9.79 17.80
N PRO A 135 -7.80 -9.65 19.11
CA PRO A 135 -7.34 -8.39 19.68
C PRO A 135 -6.06 -7.90 18.99
N VAL A 136 -5.98 -6.59 18.70
CA VAL A 136 -4.80 -6.01 18.05
C VAL A 136 -3.52 -6.24 18.86
N GLU A 137 -3.63 -6.35 20.18
CA GLU A 137 -2.52 -6.65 21.08
C GLU A 137 -1.91 -8.03 20.79
N GLU A 138 -2.74 -9.02 20.52
CA GLU A 138 -2.31 -10.38 20.17
C GLU A 138 -1.66 -10.41 18.79
N VAL A 139 -2.25 -9.71 17.82
CA VAL A 139 -1.71 -9.55 16.46
C VAL A 139 -0.32 -8.92 16.53
N VAL A 140 -0.21 -7.76 17.18
CA VAL A 140 1.07 -7.02 17.27
C VAL A 140 2.09 -7.77 18.13
N GLY A 141 1.65 -8.48 19.16
CA GLY A 141 2.50 -9.37 19.95
C GLY A 141 3.14 -10.47 19.10
N THR A 142 2.36 -11.12 18.24
CA THR A 142 2.85 -12.12 17.29
C THR A 142 3.83 -11.52 16.28
N MET A 143 3.53 -10.32 15.76
CA MET A 143 4.45 -9.63 14.85
C MET A 143 5.75 -9.24 15.55
N ALA A 144 5.69 -8.81 16.82
CA ALA A 144 6.88 -8.49 17.62
C ALA A 144 7.78 -9.71 17.84
N ASP A 145 7.20 -10.92 17.97
CA ASP A 145 8.00 -12.14 18.02
C ASP A 145 8.69 -12.43 16.68
N LEU A 146 8.01 -12.18 15.56
CA LEU A 146 8.62 -12.30 14.23
C LEU A 146 9.75 -11.28 14.00
N VAL A 147 9.69 -10.10 14.63
CA VAL A 147 10.81 -9.14 14.65
C VAL A 147 12.00 -9.73 15.42
N LYS A 148 11.78 -10.30 16.62
CA LYS A 148 12.83 -10.96 17.41
C LYS A 148 13.45 -12.15 16.68
N GLU A 149 12.65 -12.88 15.90
CA GLU A 149 13.10 -13.99 15.05
C GLU A 149 13.87 -13.53 13.80
N GLY A 150 13.93 -12.23 13.51
CA GLY A 150 14.59 -11.66 12.34
C GLY A 150 13.84 -11.86 11.00
N LYS A 151 12.61 -12.36 11.04
CA LYS A 151 11.78 -12.60 9.85
C LYS A 151 11.18 -11.32 9.27
N ILE A 152 10.90 -10.34 10.12
CA ILE A 152 10.47 -9.00 9.73
C ILE A 152 11.29 -7.96 10.48
N ARG A 153 11.42 -6.75 9.93
CA ARG A 153 12.15 -5.65 10.59
C ARG A 153 11.22 -4.68 11.29
N HIS A 154 10.13 -4.29 10.64
CA HIS A 154 9.20 -3.28 11.12
C HIS A 154 7.76 -3.74 10.99
N ILE A 155 6.91 -3.22 11.88
CA ILE A 155 5.48 -3.52 11.96
C ILE A 155 4.69 -2.34 11.42
N GLY A 156 3.69 -2.62 10.57
CA GLY A 156 2.71 -1.66 10.11
C GLY A 156 1.27 -2.16 10.30
N LEU A 157 0.33 -1.23 10.23
CA LEU A 157 -1.10 -1.52 10.27
C LEU A 157 -1.78 -0.83 9.08
N SER A 158 -2.86 -1.41 8.56
CA SER A 158 -3.61 -0.79 7.46
C SER A 158 -5.09 -0.64 7.82
N GLU A 159 -5.65 0.52 7.46
CA GLU A 159 -7.06 0.87 7.69
C GLU A 159 -7.51 0.70 9.15
N VAL A 160 -6.71 1.18 10.06
CA VAL A 160 -6.99 1.12 11.51
C VAL A 160 -7.57 2.43 12.03
N SER A 161 -8.41 2.33 13.06
CA SER A 161 -8.85 3.51 13.81
C SER A 161 -7.73 4.07 14.70
N ALA A 162 -7.84 5.34 15.06
CA ALA A 162 -6.96 5.99 16.04
C ALA A 162 -6.90 5.22 17.36
N GLN A 163 -8.04 4.70 17.84
CA GLN A 163 -8.11 3.91 19.06
C GLN A 163 -7.33 2.60 18.93
N THR A 164 -7.49 1.88 17.82
CA THR A 164 -6.77 0.64 17.56
C THR A 164 -5.26 0.89 17.46
N LEU A 165 -4.84 1.97 16.78
CA LEU A 165 -3.44 2.35 16.70
C LEU A 165 -2.83 2.63 18.07
N ARG A 166 -3.54 3.37 18.95
CA ARG A 166 -3.07 3.64 20.32
C ARG A 166 -2.87 2.36 21.15
N ARG A 167 -3.76 1.39 20.98
CA ARG A 167 -3.63 0.07 21.63
C ARG A 167 -2.42 -0.70 21.09
N ALA A 168 -2.26 -0.76 19.78
CA ALA A 168 -1.15 -1.42 19.11
C ALA A 168 0.22 -0.87 19.55
N CYS A 169 0.37 0.45 19.60
CA CYS A 169 1.61 1.13 19.99
C CYS A 169 2.01 0.91 21.46
N LYS A 170 1.10 0.41 22.31
CA LYS A 170 1.44 0.00 23.70
C LYS A 170 2.15 -1.36 23.75
N VAL A 171 1.99 -2.18 22.72
CA VAL A 171 2.59 -3.52 22.64
C VAL A 171 3.99 -3.46 22.00
N HIS A 172 4.09 -2.78 20.86
CA HIS A 172 5.35 -2.66 20.10
C HIS A 172 5.33 -1.36 19.28
N PRO A 173 6.49 -0.75 18.98
CA PRO A 173 6.56 0.35 18.03
C PRO A 173 5.93 -0.01 16.68
N ILE A 174 5.08 0.87 16.17
CA ILE A 174 4.48 0.76 14.83
C ILE A 174 5.23 1.74 13.92
N ALA A 175 5.81 1.23 12.85
CA ALA A 175 6.58 2.06 11.92
C ALA A 175 5.66 2.87 11.00
N ALA A 176 4.56 2.28 10.52
CA ALA A 176 3.67 2.95 9.59
C ALA A 176 2.20 2.52 9.72
N VAL A 177 1.31 3.45 9.40
CA VAL A 177 -0.10 3.19 9.08
C VAL A 177 -0.30 3.42 7.59
N GLN A 178 -0.93 2.45 6.90
CA GLN A 178 -1.29 2.58 5.50
C GLN A 178 -2.81 2.76 5.34
N THR A 179 -3.24 3.88 4.77
CA THR A 179 -4.66 4.22 4.58
C THR A 179 -4.86 4.97 3.26
N GLU A 180 -6.04 4.84 2.62
CA GLU A 180 -6.35 5.58 1.40
C GLU A 180 -6.32 7.09 1.66
N TYR A 181 -5.46 7.82 0.95
CA TYR A 181 -5.37 9.27 1.10
C TYR A 181 -4.96 9.94 -0.20
N SER A 182 -5.73 10.92 -0.62
CA SER A 182 -5.53 11.67 -1.86
C SER A 182 -6.33 12.98 -1.83
N LEU A 183 -6.21 13.78 -2.87
CA LEU A 183 -7.13 14.92 -3.10
C LEU A 183 -8.61 14.48 -3.16
N TRP A 184 -8.88 13.21 -3.42
CA TRP A 184 -10.23 12.65 -3.54
C TRP A 184 -10.75 11.95 -2.28
N SER A 185 -9.85 11.41 -1.46
CA SER A 185 -10.17 10.70 -0.20
C SER A 185 -9.45 11.41 0.95
N ARG A 186 -10.20 12.19 1.75
CA ARG A 186 -9.67 13.13 2.75
C ARG A 186 -9.94 12.68 4.20
N GLU A 187 -10.59 11.53 4.38
CA GLU A 187 -10.99 11.00 5.68
C GLU A 187 -9.83 10.90 6.70
N PRO A 188 -8.58 10.58 6.30
CA PRO A 188 -7.46 10.55 7.23
C PRO A 188 -7.13 11.87 7.92
N GLU A 189 -7.54 13.01 7.38
CA GLU A 189 -7.33 14.35 7.97
C GLU A 189 -8.12 14.57 9.28
N GLY A 190 -9.07 13.66 9.59
CA GLY A 190 -9.69 13.60 10.92
C GLY A 190 -8.69 13.11 11.97
N ASP A 191 -8.99 11.98 12.61
CA ASP A 191 -8.24 11.53 13.78
C ASP A 191 -6.91 10.83 13.47
N ILE A 192 -6.85 10.04 12.36
CA ILE A 192 -5.75 9.08 12.19
C ILE A 192 -4.42 9.76 11.89
N LEU A 193 -4.37 10.79 11.04
CA LEU A 193 -3.13 11.54 10.76
C LEU A 193 -2.59 12.23 12.01
N HIS A 194 -3.48 12.84 12.80
CA HIS A 194 -3.10 13.46 14.07
C HIS A 194 -2.54 12.42 15.05
N THR A 195 -3.21 11.28 15.19
CA THR A 195 -2.78 10.19 16.06
C THR A 195 -1.44 9.59 15.62
N CYS A 196 -1.21 9.43 14.31
CA CYS A 196 0.09 8.98 13.79
C CYS A 196 1.21 9.92 14.25
N ARG A 197 1.04 11.23 14.10
CA ARG A 197 2.02 12.24 14.53
C ARG A 197 2.27 12.24 16.02
N GLU A 198 1.20 12.19 16.82
CA GLU A 198 1.28 12.10 18.28
C GLU A 198 2.10 10.88 18.73
N LEU A 199 1.89 9.74 18.07
CA LEU A 199 2.55 8.48 18.41
C LEU A 199 3.90 8.31 17.69
N GLY A 200 4.30 9.23 16.80
CA GLY A 200 5.51 9.13 16.01
C GLY A 200 5.48 7.96 15.03
N VAL A 201 4.32 7.69 14.42
CA VAL A 201 4.09 6.66 13.41
C VAL A 201 4.09 7.31 12.03
N GLY A 202 4.77 6.72 11.06
CA GLY A 202 4.75 7.18 9.67
C GLY A 202 3.40 6.90 9.01
N PHE A 203 3.08 7.66 7.97
CA PHE A 203 1.84 7.47 7.23
C PHE A 203 2.11 7.16 5.76
N VAL A 204 1.53 6.08 5.26
CA VAL A 204 1.70 5.60 3.88
C VAL A 204 0.37 5.68 3.14
N PRO A 205 0.13 6.77 2.40
CA PRO A 205 -1.05 6.91 1.57
C PRO A 205 -1.08 5.87 0.45
N TYR A 206 -2.05 4.97 0.40
CA TYR A 206 -2.25 4.21 -0.82
C TYR A 206 -3.26 4.90 -1.75
N SER A 207 -3.19 4.61 -3.04
CA SER A 207 -3.99 5.23 -4.09
C SER A 207 -3.93 6.78 -4.10
N PRO A 208 -2.75 7.40 -3.98
CA PRO A 208 -2.62 8.87 -3.94
C PRO A 208 -3.08 9.54 -5.24
N LEU A 209 -3.15 8.77 -6.34
CA LEU A 209 -3.68 9.20 -7.63
C LEU A 209 -5.19 8.90 -7.80
N GLY A 210 -5.92 8.59 -6.72
CA GLY A 210 -7.35 8.26 -6.78
C GLY A 210 -7.62 7.05 -7.69
N ARG A 211 -6.79 6.02 -7.62
CA ARG A 211 -6.84 4.82 -8.49
C ARG A 211 -6.76 5.16 -9.98
N GLY A 212 -6.04 6.20 -10.34
CA GLY A 212 -5.88 6.69 -11.71
C GLY A 212 -6.82 7.82 -12.11
N PHE A 213 -7.90 8.10 -11.36
CA PHE A 213 -8.82 9.20 -11.68
C PHE A 213 -8.12 10.56 -11.69
N LEU A 214 -7.28 10.83 -10.70
CA LEU A 214 -6.56 12.10 -10.55
C LEU A 214 -5.44 12.32 -11.59
N THR A 215 -5.21 11.37 -12.49
CA THR A 215 -4.30 11.56 -13.64
C THR A 215 -4.99 12.21 -14.84
N GLY A 216 -6.35 12.25 -14.83
CA GLY A 216 -7.15 12.74 -15.96
C GLY A 216 -7.26 11.76 -17.13
N THR A 217 -6.65 10.56 -17.05
CA THR A 217 -6.70 9.56 -18.15
C THR A 217 -7.97 8.71 -18.13
N ILE A 218 -8.63 8.60 -16.97
CA ILE A 218 -9.88 7.86 -16.81
C ILE A 218 -11.03 8.85 -16.78
N THR A 219 -11.57 9.16 -17.94
CA THR A 219 -12.65 10.16 -18.10
C THR A 219 -14.03 9.53 -18.15
N ASP A 220 -14.12 8.26 -18.50
CA ASP A 220 -15.36 7.48 -18.60
C ASP A 220 -15.14 6.04 -18.11
N PRO A 221 -16.12 5.39 -17.46
CA PRO A 221 -15.99 3.99 -17.04
C PRO A 221 -15.73 3.01 -18.19
N GLY A 222 -16.11 3.38 -19.41
CA GLY A 222 -15.93 2.55 -20.61
C GLY A 222 -14.49 2.32 -21.03
N VAL A 223 -13.54 3.18 -20.56
CA VAL A 223 -12.11 3.00 -20.85
C VAL A 223 -11.47 1.90 -19.99
N LEU A 224 -12.15 1.46 -18.92
CA LEU A 224 -11.68 0.40 -18.04
C LEU A 224 -11.98 -0.97 -18.66
N ALA A 225 -11.04 -1.91 -18.56
CA ALA A 225 -11.25 -3.29 -18.99
C ALA A 225 -12.46 -3.94 -18.29
N ALA A 226 -13.04 -4.97 -18.90
CA ALA A 226 -14.27 -5.58 -18.39
C ALA A 226 -14.08 -6.21 -17.00
N ASP A 227 -12.91 -6.73 -16.71
CA ASP A 227 -12.48 -7.35 -15.45
C ASP A 227 -11.83 -6.36 -14.46
N ASP A 228 -11.78 -5.08 -14.82
CA ASP A 228 -11.18 -4.06 -13.94
C ASP A 228 -12.07 -3.81 -12.72
N PHE A 229 -11.54 -4.07 -11.54
CA PHE A 229 -12.22 -3.91 -10.26
C PHE A 229 -12.81 -2.50 -10.05
N ARG A 230 -12.19 -1.46 -10.64
CA ARG A 230 -12.67 -0.07 -10.51
C ARG A 230 -14.07 0.12 -11.04
N ARG A 231 -14.51 -0.70 -12.02
CA ARG A 231 -15.89 -0.67 -12.55
C ARG A 231 -16.97 -0.92 -11.51
N HIS A 232 -16.63 -1.65 -10.43
CA HIS A 232 -17.53 -1.96 -9.32
C HIS A 232 -17.54 -0.89 -8.23
N LEU A 233 -16.62 0.08 -8.27
CA LEU A 233 -16.54 1.12 -7.25
C LEU A 233 -17.56 2.24 -7.52
N PRO A 234 -18.34 2.68 -6.51
CA PRO A 234 -19.35 3.74 -6.68
C PRO A 234 -18.77 5.04 -7.27
N ARG A 235 -17.51 5.37 -6.95
CA ARG A 235 -16.84 6.57 -7.44
C ARG A 235 -16.50 6.54 -8.93
N PHE A 236 -16.43 5.34 -9.55
CA PHE A 236 -16.21 5.15 -10.99
C PHE A 236 -17.49 4.95 -11.79
N GLN A 237 -18.68 5.05 -11.17
CA GLN A 237 -19.92 5.04 -11.93
C GLN A 237 -20.08 6.36 -12.70
N ALA A 238 -20.60 6.30 -13.94
CA ALA A 238 -20.64 7.45 -14.88
C ALA A 238 -21.26 8.72 -14.27
N LYS A 239 -22.33 8.58 -13.48
CA LYS A 239 -22.98 9.72 -12.78
C LYS A 239 -22.04 10.38 -11.75
N THR A 240 -21.30 9.56 -11.00
CA THR A 240 -20.39 10.05 -9.96
C THR A 240 -19.14 10.65 -10.58
N MET A 241 -18.58 10.02 -11.61
CA MET A 241 -17.44 10.55 -12.35
C MET A 241 -17.71 11.93 -12.95
N ARG A 242 -18.87 12.12 -13.58
CA ARG A 242 -19.28 13.44 -14.10
C ARG A 242 -19.33 14.51 -13.02
N LYS A 243 -19.83 14.19 -11.81
CA LYS A 243 -19.82 15.15 -10.69
C LYS A 243 -18.39 15.49 -10.22
N ASN A 244 -17.49 14.53 -10.29
CA ASN A 244 -16.10 14.70 -9.84
C ASN A 244 -15.22 15.38 -10.90
N GLN A 245 -15.71 15.60 -12.12
CA GLN A 245 -14.95 16.22 -13.21
C GLN A 245 -14.46 17.62 -12.86
N LEU A 246 -15.25 18.37 -12.08
CA LEU A 246 -14.85 19.69 -11.57
C LEU A 246 -13.55 19.65 -10.74
N LEU A 247 -13.28 18.54 -10.05
CA LEU A 247 -12.03 18.36 -9.34
C LEU A 247 -10.84 18.30 -10.31
N LEU A 248 -10.99 17.60 -11.43
CA LEU A 248 -9.94 17.50 -12.46
C LEU A 248 -9.71 18.86 -13.14
N GLU A 249 -10.76 19.63 -13.42
CA GLU A 249 -10.65 20.97 -14.00
C GLU A 249 -9.85 21.91 -13.09
N ARG A 250 -10.11 21.91 -11.79
CA ARG A 250 -9.35 22.68 -10.80
C ARG A 250 -7.91 22.22 -10.70
N LEU A 251 -7.69 20.91 -10.70
CA LEU A 251 -6.35 20.33 -10.67
C LEU A 251 -5.56 20.71 -11.92
N GLN A 252 -6.21 20.73 -13.10
CA GLN A 252 -5.62 21.17 -14.37
C GLN A 252 -5.17 22.62 -14.33
N GLN A 253 -5.96 23.52 -13.72
CA GLN A 253 -5.57 24.92 -13.57
C GLN A 253 -4.27 25.07 -12.75
N VAL A 254 -4.12 24.26 -11.69
CA VAL A 254 -2.89 24.24 -10.90
C VAL A 254 -1.74 23.65 -11.70
N ALA A 255 -1.96 22.50 -12.37
CA ALA A 255 -0.96 21.82 -13.18
C ALA A 255 -0.38 22.73 -14.26
N THR A 256 -1.24 23.50 -14.96
CA THR A 256 -0.81 24.46 -15.97
C THR A 256 0.09 25.58 -15.41
N ARG A 257 -0.18 26.06 -14.17
CA ARG A 257 0.66 27.09 -13.52
C ARG A 257 2.09 26.61 -13.22
N TYR A 258 2.24 25.33 -12.97
CA TYR A 258 3.52 24.75 -12.56
C TYR A 258 4.19 23.95 -13.68
N ASP A 259 3.64 23.99 -14.89
CA ASP A 259 4.11 23.18 -16.02
C ASP A 259 4.28 21.69 -15.62
N ALA A 260 3.26 21.16 -14.98
CA ALA A 260 3.25 19.82 -14.41
C ALA A 260 2.05 19.00 -14.84
N THR A 261 2.16 17.67 -14.75
CA THR A 261 1.00 16.79 -14.98
C THR A 261 0.06 16.76 -13.78
N LEU A 262 -1.18 16.37 -14.00
CA LEU A 262 -2.17 16.16 -12.93
C LEU A 262 -1.65 15.18 -11.86
N ALA A 263 -1.00 14.09 -12.30
CA ALA A 263 -0.40 13.09 -11.41
C ALA A 263 0.69 13.71 -10.51
N GLN A 264 1.57 14.54 -11.08
CA GLN A 264 2.61 15.22 -10.32
C GLN A 264 2.03 16.17 -9.27
N ILE A 265 0.99 16.93 -9.60
CA ILE A 265 0.32 17.80 -8.65
C ILE A 265 -0.37 16.98 -7.55
N ALA A 266 -1.07 15.90 -7.90
CA ALA A 266 -1.71 15.04 -6.90
C ALA A 266 -0.71 14.43 -5.91
N LEU A 267 0.43 13.93 -6.39
CA LEU A 267 1.50 13.39 -5.55
C LEU A 267 2.16 14.49 -4.71
N ALA A 268 2.49 15.63 -5.30
CA ALA A 268 3.09 16.77 -4.60
C ALA A 268 2.18 17.25 -3.46
N TRP A 269 0.86 17.29 -3.70
CA TRP A 269 -0.11 17.66 -2.67
C TRP A 269 -0.08 16.69 -1.48
N VAL A 270 -0.11 15.37 -1.72
CA VAL A 270 -0.02 14.38 -0.64
C VAL A 270 1.31 14.52 0.12
N MET A 271 2.42 14.62 -0.61
CA MET A 271 3.76 14.77 -0.02
C MET A 271 3.93 16.06 0.78
N SER A 272 3.19 17.14 0.43
CA SER A 272 3.24 18.43 1.14
C SER A 272 2.58 18.39 2.52
N LYS A 273 1.86 17.32 2.84
CA LYS A 273 1.14 17.19 4.13
C LYS A 273 2.06 16.88 5.30
N GLY A 274 3.29 16.43 5.07
CA GLY A 274 4.28 16.20 6.12
C GLY A 274 5.46 15.36 5.65
N GLU A 275 6.57 15.46 6.34
CA GLU A 275 7.76 14.62 6.11
C GLU A 275 7.57 13.18 6.63
N ASP A 276 6.54 12.98 7.45
CA ASP A 276 6.06 11.70 7.98
C ASP A 276 5.19 10.89 6.99
N ILE A 277 4.93 11.46 5.79
CA ILE A 277 4.03 10.89 4.77
C ILE A 277 4.83 10.39 3.58
N VAL A 278 4.65 9.10 3.23
CA VAL A 278 5.30 8.45 2.08
C VAL A 278 4.22 7.80 1.21
N PRO A 279 3.75 8.47 0.14
CA PRO A 279 2.74 7.90 -0.73
C PRO A 279 3.29 6.78 -1.63
#